data_9e170032acd829155fa5350615aa0f2f
#
_entry.id   9e170032acd829155fa5350615aa0f2f
#
_cell.length_a   1.000
_cell.length_b   1.000
_cell.length_c   1.000
_cell.angle_alpha   90.00
_cell.angle_beta   90.00
_cell.angle_gamma   90.00
#
_symmetry.space_group_name_H-M   'P 1'
#
loop_
_entity.id
_entity.type
_entity.pdbx_description
1 polymer ?
#
loop_
_entity_poly.entity_id
_entity_poly.type
_entity_poly.pdbx_seq_one_letter_code
_entity_poly.pdbx_strand_id
1 'polypeptide(L)'
;MKRLIMTALACVTALTLSAQIDTDWSKRVRESQQNAREEYEKFRQQATKEYDDFRKRANEEYARFMADPWTAFEAQPAEEIPKLPKPPTPVMVDPTTHPEPVPIPIESKPLPQIPIERPQPIEPLTPTVQPEAPVTLVRFYGTDMVFHFSTYKPLHMKDASESSVSSLWKQLSDPAYDNMIAECLQNRTNLNLCDWGYVMMTEQVAEAFCGGHTNEAVVLHMYLLTQSGYQMRIGRAGNRLCVLVGSDAKIYRYRFFRIKDVKYYCFDRSIDHKTFQVYNRAFPKEKLMGLDMSQPQLAVKATKPRTIQSKQFTQAKATVVLNQNLIDFYNSCPINSEWELYSKASLSDMAKDSLYPALRKAIAGKTQTQAANILLNFVQTGFDYATDQQQFGYERPLYPDESLYYPYCDCEDRSILFACLVRELMGLDVVLLDYPDHISTAVCFTEDVKGDFLMLENKKYVACDPTYIGADIGMSMPSMRKYSPAVVTF
;
A
#
# COMPACT_ATOMS: atom_id res chain seq x y z
N MET A 1 -60.91 36.25 41.54
CA MET A 1 -60.66 34.83 41.70
C MET A 1 -61.00 33.93 40.47
N LYS A 2 -62.21 34.06 39.86
CA LYS A 2 -62.60 33.24 38.73
C LYS A 2 -61.68 33.37 37.44
N ARG A 3 -61.13 34.55 37.16
CA ARG A 3 -60.24 34.76 35.99
C ARG A 3 -58.83 34.18 36.19
N LEU A 4 -58.30 34.09 37.41
CA LEU A 4 -56.98 33.46 37.68
C LEU A 4 -57.04 31.92 37.59
N ILE A 5 -58.19 31.36 37.99
CA ILE A 5 -58.37 29.85 37.88
C ILE A 5 -58.49 29.37 36.43
N MET A 6 -59.15 30.15 35.55
CA MET A 6 -59.26 29.84 34.16
C MET A 6 -57.93 29.94 33.43
N THR A 7 -57.05 30.89 33.75
CA THR A 7 -55.71 31.01 33.13
C THR A 7 -54.77 29.91 33.63
N ALA A 8 -54.86 29.55 34.91
CA ALA A 8 -54.06 28.42 35.42
C ALA A 8 -54.48 27.05 34.79
N LEU A 9 -55.76 26.82 34.57
CA LEU A 9 -56.30 25.63 33.97
C LEU A 9 -55.90 25.55 32.46
N ALA A 10 -55.94 26.69 31.74
CA ALA A 10 -55.50 26.76 30.34
C ALA A 10 -54.00 26.52 30.18
N CYS A 11 -53.15 27.00 31.11
CA CYS A 11 -51.70 26.73 31.10
C CYS A 11 -51.38 25.26 31.42
N VAL A 12 -52.10 24.62 32.34
CA VAL A 12 -51.90 23.21 32.69
C VAL A 12 -52.34 22.31 31.54
N THR A 13 -53.46 22.60 30.85
CA THR A 13 -53.88 21.84 29.68
C THR A 13 -52.95 22.05 28.48
N ALA A 14 -52.39 23.26 28.28
CA ALA A 14 -51.42 23.52 27.22
C ALA A 14 -50.09 22.79 27.49
N LEU A 15 -49.61 22.74 28.73
CA LEU A 15 -48.42 22.02 29.14
C LEU A 15 -48.62 20.51 29.07
N THR A 16 -49.78 19.96 29.40
CA THR A 16 -50.06 18.52 29.23
C THR A 16 -50.24 18.13 27.76
N LEU A 17 -50.82 18.99 26.91
CA LEU A 17 -50.89 18.75 25.47
C LEU A 17 -49.48 18.81 24.83
N SER A 18 -48.65 19.77 25.18
CA SER A 18 -47.28 19.86 24.67
C SER A 18 -46.41 18.68 25.13
N ALA A 19 -46.56 18.24 26.39
CA ALA A 19 -45.89 17.05 26.92
C ALA A 19 -46.40 15.75 26.25
N GLN A 20 -47.68 15.64 25.90
CA GLN A 20 -48.23 14.52 25.17
C GLN A 20 -47.78 14.50 23.70
N ILE A 21 -47.70 15.64 23.07
CA ILE A 21 -47.18 15.77 21.66
C ILE A 21 -45.71 15.42 21.65
N ASP A 22 -44.90 15.82 22.63
CA ASP A 22 -43.47 15.54 22.71
C ASP A 22 -43.21 14.05 22.99
N THR A 23 -44.03 13.42 23.83
CA THR A 23 -43.93 11.94 24.06
C THR A 23 -44.41 11.13 22.88
N ASP A 24 -45.44 11.55 22.15
CA ASP A 24 -45.96 10.84 20.99
C ASP A 24 -45.01 10.98 19.79
N TRP A 25 -44.41 12.17 19.59
CA TRP A 25 -43.37 12.38 18.59
C TRP A 25 -42.09 11.55 18.86
N SER A 26 -41.61 11.57 20.10
CA SER A 26 -40.44 10.81 20.52
C SER A 26 -40.67 9.26 20.44
N LYS A 27 -41.93 8.83 20.63
CA LYS A 27 -42.34 7.43 20.43
C LYS A 27 -42.33 7.06 18.95
N ARG A 28 -42.90 7.88 18.06
CA ARG A 28 -42.88 7.68 16.60
C ARG A 28 -41.46 7.68 16.05
N VAL A 29 -40.58 8.54 16.51
CA VAL A 29 -39.17 8.56 16.13
C VAL A 29 -38.47 7.27 16.52
N ARG A 30 -38.68 6.80 17.76
CA ARG A 30 -38.12 5.50 18.21
C ARG A 30 -38.65 4.31 17.40
N GLU A 31 -39.99 4.29 17.18
CA GLU A 31 -40.62 3.25 16.35
C GLU A 31 -40.08 3.28 14.90
N SER A 32 -39.90 4.47 14.32
CA SER A 32 -39.32 4.64 12.98
C SER A 32 -37.86 4.17 12.96
N GLN A 33 -37.06 4.52 13.98
CA GLN A 33 -35.68 4.06 14.08
C GLN A 33 -35.59 2.55 14.30
N GLN A 34 -36.48 1.97 15.08
CA GLN A 34 -36.54 0.53 15.29
C GLN A 34 -36.93 -0.20 14.01
N ASN A 35 -37.98 0.27 13.33
CA ASN A 35 -38.41 -0.29 12.05
C ASN A 35 -37.28 -0.21 10.98
N ALA A 36 -36.58 0.94 10.89
CA ALA A 36 -35.45 1.09 9.99
C ALA A 36 -34.30 0.13 10.33
N ARG A 37 -34.03 -0.09 11.63
CA ARG A 37 -33.04 -1.12 12.06
C ARG A 37 -33.48 -2.53 11.69
N GLU A 38 -34.74 -2.87 11.92
CA GLU A 38 -35.28 -4.20 11.59
C GLU A 38 -35.28 -4.45 10.06
N GLU A 39 -35.64 -3.44 9.27
CA GLU A 39 -35.55 -3.51 7.80
C GLU A 39 -34.09 -3.63 7.33
N TYR A 40 -33.17 -2.86 7.93
CA TYR A 40 -31.74 -2.97 7.64
C TYR A 40 -31.19 -4.37 8.00
N GLU A 41 -31.53 -4.93 9.16
CA GLU A 41 -31.10 -6.26 9.56
C GLU A 41 -31.69 -7.36 8.68
N LYS A 42 -32.95 -7.23 8.26
CA LYS A 42 -33.55 -8.16 7.27
C LYS A 42 -32.86 -8.08 5.92
N PHE A 43 -32.60 -6.86 5.44
CA PHE A 43 -31.85 -6.65 4.19
C PHE A 43 -30.45 -7.25 4.28
N ARG A 44 -29.75 -6.99 5.38
CA ARG A 44 -28.42 -7.53 5.65
C ARG A 44 -28.42 -9.07 5.68
N GLN A 45 -29.38 -9.67 6.39
CA GLN A 45 -29.50 -11.14 6.46
C GLN A 45 -29.78 -11.74 5.08
N GLN A 46 -30.65 -11.13 4.30
CA GLN A 46 -30.94 -11.60 2.96
C GLN A 46 -29.74 -11.44 2.02
N ALA A 47 -29.05 -10.28 2.04
CA ALA A 47 -27.86 -10.05 1.25
C ALA A 47 -26.73 -11.03 1.63
N THR A 48 -26.54 -11.28 2.93
CA THR A 48 -25.56 -12.26 3.41
C THR A 48 -25.91 -13.67 2.91
N LYS A 49 -27.17 -14.09 3.00
CA LYS A 49 -27.60 -15.41 2.53
C LYS A 49 -27.42 -15.58 1.01
N GLU A 50 -27.85 -14.61 0.22
CA GLU A 50 -27.69 -14.64 -1.25
C GLU A 50 -26.22 -14.73 -1.63
N TYR A 51 -25.37 -14.08 -0.84
CA TYR A 51 -23.95 -14.07 -1.01
C TYR A 51 -23.31 -15.42 -0.62
N ASP A 52 -23.69 -16.00 0.51
CA ASP A 52 -23.22 -17.32 0.95
C ASP A 52 -23.62 -18.42 -0.05
N ASP A 53 -24.83 -18.35 -0.59
CA ASP A 53 -25.32 -19.26 -1.64
C ASP A 53 -24.51 -19.08 -2.94
N PHE A 54 -24.16 -17.84 -3.30
CA PHE A 54 -23.29 -17.56 -4.45
C PHE A 54 -21.87 -18.11 -4.23
N ARG A 55 -21.27 -17.83 -3.08
CA ARG A 55 -19.92 -18.28 -2.72
C ARG A 55 -19.84 -19.81 -2.70
N LYS A 56 -20.81 -20.47 -2.11
CA LYS A 56 -20.89 -21.93 -2.09
C LYS A 56 -20.90 -22.51 -3.49
N ARG A 57 -21.78 -22.01 -4.38
CA ARG A 57 -21.83 -22.47 -5.77
C ARG A 57 -20.51 -22.21 -6.50
N ALA A 58 -19.92 -21.01 -6.34
CA ALA A 58 -18.67 -20.66 -6.98
C ALA A 58 -17.52 -21.60 -6.54
N ASN A 59 -17.42 -21.90 -5.24
CA ASN A 59 -16.42 -22.82 -4.71
C ASN A 59 -16.64 -24.28 -5.14
N GLU A 60 -17.88 -24.75 -5.19
CA GLU A 60 -18.22 -26.10 -5.68
C GLU A 60 -17.86 -26.27 -7.17
N GLU A 61 -18.16 -25.27 -7.99
CA GLU A 61 -17.79 -25.25 -9.41
C GLU A 61 -16.29 -25.18 -9.59
N TYR A 62 -15.63 -24.30 -8.84
CA TYR A 62 -14.18 -24.13 -8.92
C TYR A 62 -13.43 -25.40 -8.52
N ALA A 63 -13.85 -26.06 -7.42
CA ALA A 63 -13.31 -27.34 -7.00
C ALA A 63 -13.53 -28.46 -8.05
N ARG A 64 -14.73 -28.51 -8.67
CA ARG A 64 -15.02 -29.49 -9.71
C ARG A 64 -14.07 -29.35 -10.89
N PHE A 65 -13.84 -28.13 -11.34
CA PHE A 65 -12.94 -27.86 -12.46
C PHE A 65 -11.45 -27.99 -12.11
N MET A 66 -11.07 -27.82 -10.85
CA MET A 66 -9.68 -28.07 -10.41
C MET A 66 -9.27 -29.56 -10.59
N ALA A 67 -10.23 -30.46 -10.63
CA ALA A 67 -9.98 -31.87 -10.88
C ALA A 67 -9.68 -32.18 -12.36
N ASP A 68 -9.98 -31.25 -13.29
CA ASP A 68 -9.65 -31.38 -14.70
C ASP A 68 -8.12 -31.23 -14.90
N PRO A 69 -7.55 -31.82 -15.98
CA PRO A 69 -6.12 -31.68 -16.28
C PRO A 69 -5.68 -30.22 -16.38
N TRP A 70 -4.59 -29.87 -15.69
CA TRP A 70 -4.02 -28.54 -15.74
C TRP A 70 -3.23 -28.31 -17.02
N THR A 71 -3.14 -27.06 -17.46
CA THR A 71 -2.42 -26.67 -18.68
C THR A 71 -0.95 -26.42 -18.38
N ALA A 72 -0.06 -26.90 -19.25
CA ALA A 72 1.38 -26.60 -19.16
C ALA A 72 1.66 -25.17 -19.62
N PHE A 73 2.41 -24.43 -18.82
CA PHE A 73 2.95 -23.11 -19.15
C PHE A 73 4.45 -23.08 -18.91
N GLU A 74 5.17 -22.35 -19.76
CA GLU A 74 6.57 -22.08 -19.55
C GLU A 74 6.75 -20.81 -18.73
N ALA A 75 7.58 -20.90 -17.68
CA ALA A 75 7.99 -19.77 -16.89
C ALA A 75 8.87 -18.84 -17.74
N GLN A 76 8.52 -17.59 -17.82
CA GLN A 76 9.38 -16.56 -18.38
C GLN A 76 10.49 -16.24 -17.38
N PRO A 77 11.73 -15.95 -17.85
CA PRO A 77 12.80 -15.54 -16.97
C PRO A 77 12.41 -14.27 -16.22
N ALA A 78 12.98 -14.10 -15.02
CA ALA A 78 12.80 -12.88 -14.27
C ALA A 78 13.25 -11.67 -15.10
N GLU A 79 12.47 -10.62 -15.14
CA GLU A 79 12.89 -9.35 -15.72
C GLU A 79 14.03 -8.78 -14.89
N GLU A 80 15.12 -8.36 -15.54
CA GLU A 80 16.20 -7.67 -14.86
C GLU A 80 15.80 -6.22 -14.55
N ILE A 81 16.31 -5.71 -13.44
CA ILE A 81 16.13 -4.30 -13.08
C ILE A 81 16.97 -3.47 -14.06
N PRO A 82 16.39 -2.41 -14.67
CA PRO A 82 17.15 -1.53 -15.55
C PRO A 82 18.35 -0.93 -14.81
N LYS A 83 19.51 -0.90 -15.46
CA LYS A 83 20.68 -0.20 -14.95
C LYS A 83 20.56 1.26 -15.38
N LEU A 84 20.30 2.14 -14.46
CA LEU A 84 20.30 3.58 -14.72
C LEU A 84 21.76 4.09 -14.65
N PRO A 85 22.27 4.78 -15.66
CA PRO A 85 23.64 5.29 -15.69
C PRO A 85 23.79 6.55 -14.81
N LYS A 86 23.58 6.38 -13.49
CA LYS A 86 23.66 7.48 -12.51
C LYS A 86 25.10 7.93 -12.28
N PRO A 87 25.33 9.25 -12.05
CA PRO A 87 26.65 9.74 -11.65
C PRO A 87 27.13 9.04 -10.36
N PRO A 88 28.37 8.55 -10.27
CA PRO A 88 28.90 7.88 -9.08
C PRO A 88 29.10 8.84 -7.90
N THR A 89 29.07 10.14 -8.13
CA THR A 89 29.20 11.22 -7.16
C THR A 89 28.15 12.30 -7.43
N PRO A 90 27.66 12.99 -6.39
CA PRO A 90 26.66 14.05 -6.59
C PRO A 90 27.24 15.21 -7.39
N VAL A 91 26.40 15.82 -8.22
CA VAL A 91 26.75 17.03 -8.97
C VAL A 91 26.67 18.24 -8.04
N MET A 92 27.71 19.09 -8.05
CA MET A 92 27.74 20.30 -7.24
C MET A 92 27.41 21.52 -8.11
N VAL A 93 26.71 22.50 -7.55
CA VAL A 93 26.47 23.77 -8.20
C VAL A 93 27.80 24.51 -8.39
N ASP A 94 28.00 25.12 -9.57
CA ASP A 94 29.07 26.07 -9.79
C ASP A 94 28.60 27.47 -9.29
N PRO A 95 29.15 27.98 -8.19
CA PRO A 95 28.71 29.24 -7.59
C PRO A 95 28.91 30.47 -8.52
N THR A 96 29.64 30.32 -9.62
CA THR A 96 29.87 31.39 -10.59
C THR A 96 28.82 31.43 -11.70
N THR A 97 27.97 30.40 -11.80
CA THR A 97 26.93 30.30 -12.83
C THR A 97 25.57 30.70 -12.29
N HIS A 98 24.97 31.72 -12.90
CA HIS A 98 23.59 32.13 -12.67
C HIS A 98 22.83 32.05 -14.00
N PRO A 99 22.45 30.85 -14.44
CA PRO A 99 21.78 30.68 -15.73
C PRO A 99 20.39 31.33 -15.70
N GLU A 100 20.03 31.98 -16.82
CA GLU A 100 18.68 32.52 -16.99
C GLU A 100 17.64 31.38 -16.90
N PRO A 101 16.49 31.62 -16.25
CA PRO A 101 15.39 30.67 -16.16
C PRO A 101 14.89 30.23 -17.54
N VAL A 102 14.69 28.91 -17.71
CA VAL A 102 14.19 28.37 -18.96
C VAL A 102 12.95 27.46 -18.72
N PRO A 103 12.01 27.44 -19.69
CA PRO A 103 10.95 26.45 -19.67
C PRO A 103 11.53 25.03 -19.86
N ILE A 104 11.12 24.09 -19.07
CA ILE A 104 11.46 22.67 -19.22
C ILE A 104 10.43 22.07 -20.20
N PRO A 105 10.86 21.57 -21.36
CA PRO A 105 9.95 20.88 -22.27
C PRO A 105 9.55 19.53 -21.67
N ILE A 106 8.28 19.13 -21.77
CA ILE A 106 7.80 17.83 -21.30
C ILE A 106 7.46 16.93 -22.51
N GLU A 107 7.81 15.63 -22.43
CA GLU A 107 7.62 14.71 -23.56
C GLU A 107 6.16 14.35 -23.83
N SER A 108 5.33 14.28 -22.80
CA SER A 108 3.93 13.90 -22.94
C SER A 108 3.05 14.51 -21.85
N LYS A 109 1.75 14.57 -22.11
CA LYS A 109 0.81 14.79 -21.03
C LYS A 109 0.92 13.65 -20.02
N PRO A 110 0.79 13.92 -18.70
CA PRO A 110 0.70 12.87 -17.71
C PRO A 110 -0.37 11.87 -18.14
N LEU A 111 -0.06 10.59 -18.02
CA LEU A 111 -1.06 9.55 -18.24
C LEU A 111 -2.18 9.77 -17.21
N PRO A 112 -3.45 9.77 -17.64
CA PRO A 112 -4.56 9.87 -16.71
C PRO A 112 -4.43 8.70 -15.72
N GLN A 113 -4.47 8.99 -14.42
CA GLN A 113 -4.51 7.96 -13.39
C GLN A 113 -5.82 7.19 -13.55
N ILE A 114 -5.74 5.98 -14.06
CA ILE A 114 -6.87 5.05 -14.05
C ILE A 114 -6.98 4.57 -12.61
N PRO A 115 -8.12 4.79 -11.92
CA PRO A 115 -8.31 4.26 -10.58
C PRO A 115 -8.12 2.74 -10.62
N ILE A 116 -7.09 2.23 -9.94
CA ILE A 116 -6.90 0.79 -9.80
C ILE A 116 -8.01 0.27 -8.90
N GLU A 117 -8.91 -0.54 -9.45
CA GLU A 117 -9.90 -1.23 -8.66
C GLU A 117 -9.20 -2.25 -7.76
N ARG A 118 -9.09 -1.92 -6.48
CA ARG A 118 -8.49 -2.83 -5.49
C ARG A 118 -9.32 -4.10 -5.34
N PRO A 119 -8.67 -5.23 -5.02
CA PRO A 119 -9.36 -6.44 -4.60
C PRO A 119 -10.36 -6.12 -3.50
N GLN A 120 -11.61 -6.51 -3.73
CA GLN A 120 -12.65 -6.37 -2.73
C GLN A 120 -12.85 -7.72 -2.08
N PRO A 121 -12.67 -7.82 -0.76
CA PRO A 121 -12.98 -9.05 -0.07
C PRO A 121 -14.44 -9.39 -0.34
N ILE A 122 -14.66 -10.65 -0.53
CA ILE A 122 -16.00 -11.20 -0.57
C ILE A 122 -16.55 -11.03 0.82
N GLU A 123 -17.52 -10.14 0.96
CA GLU A 123 -17.99 -9.58 2.23
C GLU A 123 -18.45 -10.57 3.29
N PRO A 124 -18.57 -10.05 4.48
CA PRO A 124 -17.91 -10.61 5.63
C PRO A 124 -18.83 -11.60 6.28
N LEU A 125 -18.27 -12.72 6.36
CA LEU A 125 -18.67 -13.66 7.39
C LEU A 125 -18.41 -12.98 8.72
N THR A 126 -19.45 -12.73 9.47
CA THR A 126 -19.28 -12.33 10.87
C THR A 126 -18.64 -13.51 11.58
N PRO A 127 -17.42 -13.39 12.13
CA PRO A 127 -16.77 -14.50 12.79
C PRO A 127 -17.66 -15.02 13.91
N THR A 128 -18.03 -16.28 13.84
CA THR A 128 -18.73 -16.98 14.92
C THR A 128 -17.70 -17.70 15.78
N VAL A 129 -16.74 -16.93 16.32
CA VAL A 129 -15.74 -17.49 17.24
C VAL A 129 -16.40 -17.76 18.58
N GLN A 130 -16.25 -18.99 19.08
CA GLN A 130 -16.62 -19.29 20.46
C GLN A 130 -15.63 -18.56 21.38
N PRO A 131 -16.08 -17.74 22.34
CA PRO A 131 -15.20 -16.90 23.16
C PRO A 131 -14.15 -17.69 23.95
N GLU A 132 -14.33 -18.97 24.14
CA GLU A 132 -13.46 -19.85 24.93
C GLU A 132 -12.50 -20.70 24.07
N ALA A 133 -12.51 -20.54 22.75
CA ALA A 133 -11.62 -21.34 21.90
C ALA A 133 -10.15 -20.93 22.12
N PRO A 134 -9.22 -21.91 22.22
CA PRO A 134 -7.80 -21.61 22.35
C PRO A 134 -7.28 -20.81 21.16
N VAL A 135 -6.49 -19.78 21.45
CA VAL A 135 -5.88 -18.92 20.44
C VAL A 135 -4.49 -19.41 20.06
N THR A 136 -4.13 -19.22 18.80
CA THR A 136 -2.75 -19.36 18.28
C THR A 136 -2.24 -17.99 17.88
N LEU A 137 -1.01 -17.66 18.27
CA LEU A 137 -0.37 -16.43 17.86
C LEU A 137 0.47 -16.69 16.61
N VAL A 138 0.21 -15.93 15.57
CA VAL A 138 1.03 -15.88 14.35
C VAL A 138 1.76 -14.54 14.34
N ARG A 139 3.09 -14.58 14.24
CA ARG A 139 3.91 -13.36 14.31
C ARG A 139 4.24 -12.86 12.92
N PHE A 140 3.85 -11.62 12.62
CA PHE A 140 4.12 -10.94 11.36
C PHE A 140 4.92 -9.66 11.61
N TYR A 141 6.17 -9.60 11.18
CA TYR A 141 7.10 -8.48 11.44
C TYR A 141 7.02 -7.98 12.89
N GLY A 142 7.21 -8.90 13.84
CA GLY A 142 7.19 -8.60 15.27
C GLY A 142 5.81 -8.40 15.89
N THR A 143 4.74 -8.33 15.11
CA THR A 143 3.36 -8.16 15.56
C THR A 143 2.68 -9.50 15.73
N ASP A 144 2.12 -9.76 16.91
CA ASP A 144 1.36 -10.97 17.18
C ASP A 144 -0.10 -10.81 16.71
N MET A 145 -0.52 -11.68 15.82
CA MET A 145 -1.90 -11.80 15.32
C MET A 145 -2.57 -13.00 15.97
N VAL A 146 -3.85 -12.88 16.30
CA VAL A 146 -4.62 -13.91 16.98
C VAL A 146 -5.45 -14.70 15.97
N PHE A 147 -5.34 -16.04 16.02
CA PHE A 147 -6.12 -16.99 15.23
C PHE A 147 -6.64 -18.12 16.09
N HIS A 148 -7.80 -18.70 15.73
CA HIS A 148 -8.43 -19.80 16.44
C HIS A 148 -8.24 -21.14 15.71
N PHE A 149 -6.98 -21.51 15.44
CA PHE A 149 -6.65 -22.70 14.63
C PHE A 149 -7.23 -24.02 15.17
N SER A 150 -7.41 -24.12 16.48
CA SER A 150 -8.01 -25.31 17.12
C SER A 150 -9.47 -25.58 16.73
N THR A 151 -10.15 -24.60 16.12
CA THR A 151 -11.54 -24.76 15.64
C THR A 151 -11.63 -25.44 14.29
N TYR A 152 -10.50 -25.60 13.58
CA TYR A 152 -10.43 -26.17 12.24
C TYR A 152 -9.88 -27.60 12.25
N LYS A 153 -10.32 -28.40 11.29
CA LYS A 153 -9.73 -29.72 11.06
C LYS A 153 -8.38 -29.57 10.37
N PRO A 154 -7.38 -30.41 10.70
CA PRO A 154 -6.12 -30.45 9.99
C PRO A 154 -6.32 -30.68 8.48
N LEU A 155 -5.52 -30.03 7.67
CA LEU A 155 -5.49 -30.23 6.23
C LEU A 155 -4.54 -31.36 5.90
N HIS A 156 -4.92 -32.16 4.90
CA HIS A 156 -4.06 -33.25 4.42
C HIS A 156 -4.28 -33.50 2.94
N MET A 157 -3.18 -33.60 2.20
CA MET A 157 -3.15 -33.97 0.79
C MET A 157 -2.40 -35.28 0.60
N LYS A 158 -2.91 -36.15 -0.27
CA LYS A 158 -2.22 -37.39 -0.62
C LYS A 158 -0.99 -37.13 -1.47
N ASP A 159 -1.10 -36.19 -2.40
CA ASP A 159 -0.09 -35.81 -3.38
C ASP A 159 -0.44 -34.42 -3.96
N ALA A 160 0.37 -33.94 -4.92
CA ALA A 160 0.14 -32.66 -5.60
C ALA A 160 -0.76 -32.79 -6.85
N SER A 161 -1.58 -33.85 -6.97
CA SER A 161 -2.46 -34.04 -8.13
C SER A 161 -3.64 -33.11 -8.13
N GLU A 162 -4.25 -32.92 -9.30
CA GLU A 162 -5.47 -32.16 -9.51
C GLU A 162 -6.60 -32.60 -8.57
N SER A 163 -6.77 -33.91 -8.41
CA SER A 163 -7.79 -34.47 -7.53
C SER A 163 -7.53 -34.17 -6.05
N SER A 164 -6.26 -34.21 -5.61
CA SER A 164 -5.88 -33.87 -4.24
C SER A 164 -6.11 -32.38 -3.94
N VAL A 165 -5.73 -31.50 -4.86
CA VAL A 165 -5.99 -30.05 -4.73
C VAL A 165 -7.50 -29.75 -4.72
N SER A 166 -8.26 -30.37 -5.64
CA SER A 166 -9.73 -30.24 -5.67
C SER A 166 -10.40 -30.71 -4.37
N SER A 167 -9.93 -31.83 -3.82
CA SER A 167 -10.47 -32.36 -2.57
C SER A 167 -10.20 -31.46 -1.38
N LEU A 168 -8.97 -30.89 -1.31
CA LEU A 168 -8.61 -29.95 -0.26
C LEU A 168 -9.38 -28.63 -0.41
N TRP A 169 -9.58 -28.13 -1.64
CA TRP A 169 -10.42 -26.95 -1.89
C TRP A 169 -11.85 -27.14 -1.39
N LYS A 170 -12.44 -28.31 -1.64
CA LYS A 170 -13.77 -28.65 -1.11
C LYS A 170 -13.81 -28.64 0.40
N GLN A 171 -12.78 -29.18 1.06
CA GLN A 171 -12.66 -29.14 2.52
C GLN A 171 -12.61 -27.70 3.03
N LEU A 172 -11.77 -26.84 2.43
CA LEU A 172 -11.65 -25.42 2.79
C LEU A 172 -12.94 -24.62 2.54
N SER A 173 -13.77 -25.08 1.61
CA SER A 173 -15.07 -24.46 1.30
C SER A 173 -16.17 -24.79 2.32
N ASP A 174 -15.88 -25.62 3.33
CA ASP A 174 -16.78 -25.84 4.46
C ASP A 174 -16.88 -24.55 5.29
N PRO A 175 -18.10 -24.13 5.68
CA PRO A 175 -18.31 -22.94 6.52
C PRO A 175 -17.48 -22.92 7.82
N ALA A 176 -17.02 -24.08 8.29
CA ALA A 176 -16.11 -24.14 9.43
C ALA A 176 -14.80 -23.35 9.24
N TYR A 177 -14.34 -23.13 7.99
CA TYR A 177 -13.12 -22.36 7.68
C TYR A 177 -13.37 -20.87 7.43
N ASP A 178 -14.64 -20.44 7.42
CA ASP A 178 -15.00 -19.06 7.12
C ASP A 178 -14.41 -18.06 8.13
N ASN A 179 -14.31 -18.47 9.39
CA ASN A 179 -13.70 -17.64 10.42
C ASN A 179 -12.22 -17.30 10.12
N MET A 180 -11.46 -18.23 9.51
CA MET A 180 -10.06 -17.96 9.16
C MET A 180 -9.93 -16.83 8.13
N ILE A 181 -10.86 -16.79 7.15
CA ILE A 181 -10.91 -15.69 6.17
C ILE A 181 -11.22 -14.37 6.89
N ALA A 182 -12.23 -14.37 7.76
CA ALA A 182 -12.63 -13.20 8.52
C ALA A 182 -11.52 -12.71 9.46
N GLU A 183 -10.80 -13.62 10.12
CA GLU A 183 -9.63 -13.28 10.96
C GLU A 183 -8.50 -12.68 10.14
N CYS A 184 -8.21 -13.21 8.94
CA CYS A 184 -7.25 -12.62 8.02
C CYS A 184 -7.65 -11.21 7.59
N LEU A 185 -8.90 -10.99 7.19
CA LEU A 185 -9.42 -9.68 6.79
C LEU A 185 -9.41 -8.67 7.95
N GLN A 186 -9.75 -9.13 9.16
CA GLN A 186 -9.68 -8.29 10.35
C GLN A 186 -8.25 -7.87 10.67
N ASN A 187 -7.29 -8.80 10.60
CA ASN A 187 -5.87 -8.48 10.80
C ASN A 187 -5.33 -7.56 9.69
N ARG A 188 -5.75 -7.75 8.42
CA ARG A 188 -5.44 -6.80 7.34
C ARG A 188 -5.87 -5.37 7.70
N THR A 189 -7.09 -5.23 8.18
CA THR A 189 -7.65 -3.92 8.56
C THR A 189 -6.94 -3.34 9.78
N ASN A 190 -6.76 -4.14 10.83
CA ASN A 190 -6.12 -3.71 12.07
C ASN A 190 -4.66 -3.27 11.86
N LEU A 191 -3.94 -3.97 10.99
CA LEU A 191 -2.55 -3.68 10.67
C LEU A 191 -2.40 -2.72 9.47
N ASN A 192 -3.49 -2.24 8.88
CA ASN A 192 -3.49 -1.39 7.70
C ASN A 192 -2.59 -1.93 6.57
N LEU A 193 -2.71 -3.22 6.26
CA LEU A 193 -1.85 -3.87 5.27
C LEU A 193 -2.26 -3.52 3.84
N CYS A 194 -1.28 -3.16 3.03
CA CYS A 194 -1.41 -3.12 1.57
C CYS A 194 -1.58 -4.54 1.00
N ASP A 195 -1.82 -4.64 -0.30
CA ASP A 195 -2.03 -5.94 -0.95
C ASP A 195 -0.83 -6.87 -0.76
N TRP A 196 0.38 -6.37 -0.95
CA TRP A 196 1.59 -7.16 -0.71
C TRP A 196 1.68 -7.66 0.74
N GLY A 197 1.44 -6.78 1.71
CA GLY A 197 1.42 -7.13 3.12
C GLY A 197 0.39 -8.22 3.43
N TYR A 198 -0.77 -8.16 2.78
CA TYR A 198 -1.81 -9.17 2.95
C TYR A 198 -1.42 -10.52 2.31
N VAL A 199 -0.80 -10.52 1.14
CA VAL A 199 -0.28 -11.74 0.49
C VAL A 199 0.74 -12.43 1.40
N MET A 200 1.71 -11.69 1.92
CA MET A 200 2.72 -12.25 2.84
C MET A 200 2.12 -12.72 4.17
N MET A 201 1.18 -11.96 4.72
CA MET A 201 0.51 -12.32 5.97
C MET A 201 -0.27 -13.63 5.82
N THR A 202 -1.05 -13.78 4.75
CA THR A 202 -1.85 -15.01 4.51
C THR A 202 -0.98 -16.22 4.20
N GLU A 203 0.18 -16.04 3.56
CA GLU A 203 1.19 -17.10 3.42
C GLU A 203 1.67 -17.59 4.77
N GLN A 204 2.08 -16.66 5.64
CA GLN A 204 2.57 -16.99 6.99
C GLN A 204 1.49 -17.63 7.87
N VAL A 205 0.24 -17.20 7.75
CA VAL A 205 -0.92 -17.83 8.42
C VAL A 205 -1.11 -19.28 7.94
N ALA A 206 -1.05 -19.50 6.62
CA ALA A 206 -1.19 -20.83 6.04
C ALA A 206 -0.06 -21.78 6.48
N GLU A 207 1.18 -21.29 6.48
CA GLU A 207 2.35 -22.04 6.96
C GLU A 207 2.25 -22.35 8.46
N ALA A 208 1.85 -21.39 9.26
CA ALA A 208 1.66 -21.60 10.71
C ALA A 208 0.58 -22.65 11.00
N PHE A 209 -0.52 -22.63 10.25
CA PHE A 209 -1.59 -23.61 10.39
C PHE A 209 -1.19 -25.01 9.94
N CYS A 210 -0.45 -25.12 8.83
CA CYS A 210 -0.02 -26.40 8.25
C CYS A 210 1.29 -26.94 8.81
N GLY A 211 1.96 -26.21 9.71
CA GLY A 211 3.24 -26.61 10.31
C GLY A 211 4.45 -26.42 9.40
N GLY A 212 4.37 -25.52 8.41
CA GLY A 212 5.44 -25.15 7.51
C GLY A 212 5.02 -24.98 6.05
N HIS A 213 6.01 -24.78 5.19
CA HIS A 213 5.80 -24.59 3.75
C HIS A 213 5.48 -25.91 3.04
N THR A 214 4.25 -26.36 3.14
CA THR A 214 3.71 -27.62 2.57
C THR A 214 2.78 -27.33 1.40
N ASN A 215 2.43 -28.35 0.61
CA ASN A 215 1.43 -28.20 -0.45
C ASN A 215 0.06 -27.81 0.11
N GLU A 216 -0.29 -28.28 1.31
CA GLU A 216 -1.49 -27.87 2.01
C GLU A 216 -1.49 -26.39 2.35
N ALA A 217 -0.35 -25.86 2.81
CA ALA A 217 -0.18 -24.44 3.08
C ALA A 217 -0.35 -23.60 1.80
N VAL A 218 0.21 -24.04 0.68
CA VAL A 218 0.05 -23.38 -0.62
C VAL A 218 -1.40 -23.32 -1.07
N VAL A 219 -2.16 -24.44 -0.93
CA VAL A 219 -3.58 -24.47 -1.30
C VAL A 219 -4.39 -23.59 -0.35
N LEU A 220 -4.11 -23.62 0.94
CA LEU A 220 -4.76 -22.74 1.93
C LEU A 220 -4.47 -21.27 1.63
N HIS A 221 -3.21 -20.90 1.36
CA HIS A 221 -2.82 -19.55 1.00
C HIS A 221 -3.58 -19.05 -0.24
N MET A 222 -3.61 -19.87 -1.31
CA MET A 222 -4.38 -19.54 -2.49
C MET A 222 -5.87 -19.39 -2.19
N TYR A 223 -6.43 -20.28 -1.35
CA TYR A 223 -7.83 -20.20 -0.94
C TYR A 223 -8.15 -18.89 -0.23
N LEU A 224 -7.34 -18.52 0.78
CA LEU A 224 -7.50 -17.26 1.53
C LEU A 224 -7.46 -16.04 0.60
N LEU A 225 -6.49 -15.98 -0.31
CA LEU A 225 -6.35 -14.88 -1.26
C LEU A 225 -7.51 -14.84 -2.26
N THR A 226 -7.91 -15.99 -2.81
CA THR A 226 -9.03 -16.07 -3.76
C THR A 226 -10.35 -15.63 -3.12
N GLN A 227 -10.62 -16.07 -1.87
CA GLN A 227 -11.82 -15.64 -1.13
C GLN A 227 -11.74 -14.15 -0.76
N SER A 228 -10.55 -13.57 -0.68
CA SER A 228 -10.33 -12.13 -0.47
C SER A 228 -10.36 -11.32 -1.77
N GLY A 229 -10.72 -11.93 -2.89
CA GLY A 229 -10.95 -11.25 -4.16
C GLY A 229 -9.72 -11.10 -5.05
N TYR A 230 -8.60 -11.73 -4.71
CA TYR A 230 -7.38 -11.63 -5.52
C TYR A 230 -7.37 -12.61 -6.69
N GLN A 231 -6.81 -12.16 -7.79
CA GLN A 231 -6.60 -12.95 -9.01
C GLN A 231 -5.35 -13.81 -8.86
N MET A 232 -5.57 -15.06 -8.46
CA MET A 232 -4.53 -16.04 -8.20
C MET A 232 -4.65 -17.25 -9.11
N ARG A 233 -3.52 -17.96 -9.30
CA ARG A 233 -3.51 -19.30 -9.92
C ARG A 233 -2.68 -20.22 -9.04
N ILE A 234 -2.92 -21.51 -9.15
CA ILE A 234 -2.06 -22.50 -8.55
C ILE A 234 -1.25 -23.18 -9.65
N GLY A 235 0.04 -23.27 -9.42
CA GLY A 235 0.99 -23.94 -10.29
C GLY A 235 1.58 -25.17 -9.61
N ARG A 236 1.84 -26.22 -10.40
CA ARG A 236 2.54 -27.42 -9.96
C ARG A 236 3.84 -27.59 -10.73
N ALA A 237 4.93 -27.72 -10.02
CA ALA A 237 6.26 -28.00 -10.51
C ALA A 237 6.75 -29.35 -9.92
N GLY A 238 6.66 -30.42 -10.68
CA GLY A 238 6.88 -31.77 -10.15
C GLY A 238 5.85 -32.12 -9.05
N ASN A 239 6.33 -32.36 -7.84
CA ASN A 239 5.49 -32.64 -6.65
C ASN A 239 5.23 -31.44 -5.75
N ARG A 240 5.66 -30.24 -6.17
CA ARG A 240 5.47 -29.01 -5.39
C ARG A 240 4.44 -28.11 -6.03
N LEU A 241 3.61 -27.52 -5.19
CA LEU A 241 2.67 -26.48 -5.57
C LEU A 241 3.26 -25.09 -5.26
N CYS A 242 2.79 -24.07 -5.98
CA CYS A 242 3.08 -22.67 -5.69
C CYS A 242 1.86 -21.80 -6.02
N VAL A 243 1.74 -20.69 -5.33
CA VAL A 243 0.79 -19.64 -5.69
C VAL A 243 1.40 -18.76 -6.78
N LEU A 244 0.62 -18.49 -7.81
CA LEU A 244 0.94 -17.56 -8.88
C LEU A 244 0.06 -16.33 -8.71
N VAL A 245 0.69 -15.20 -8.40
CA VAL A 245 0.00 -13.95 -8.06
C VAL A 245 -0.14 -13.08 -9.31
N GLY A 246 -1.37 -12.78 -9.70
CA GLY A 246 -1.66 -11.87 -10.81
C GLY A 246 -1.42 -10.42 -10.40
N SER A 247 -0.60 -9.69 -11.17
CA SER A 247 -0.34 -8.27 -10.97
C SER A 247 -0.22 -7.55 -12.31
N ASP A 248 -0.66 -6.31 -12.38
CA ASP A 248 -0.44 -5.40 -13.50
C ASP A 248 0.90 -4.67 -13.40
N ALA A 249 1.45 -4.57 -12.19
CA ALA A 249 2.76 -3.97 -11.97
C ALA A 249 3.89 -4.80 -12.61
N LYS A 250 4.91 -4.09 -13.09
CA LYS A 250 6.14 -4.70 -13.57
C LYS A 250 7.06 -4.99 -12.39
N ILE A 251 7.11 -6.28 -12.00
CA ILE A 251 7.90 -6.75 -10.86
C ILE A 251 9.21 -7.37 -11.36
N TYR A 252 10.33 -6.91 -10.84
CA TYR A 252 11.66 -7.42 -11.20
C TYR A 252 12.13 -8.56 -10.31
N ARG A 253 13.07 -9.36 -10.82
CA ARG A 253 13.77 -10.45 -10.12
C ARG A 253 12.90 -11.64 -9.73
N TYR A 254 11.68 -11.74 -10.24
CA TYR A 254 10.81 -12.90 -10.09
C TYR A 254 10.42 -13.47 -11.43
N ARG A 255 10.35 -14.79 -11.52
CA ARG A 255 9.80 -15.48 -12.68
C ARG A 255 8.32 -15.22 -12.77
N PHE A 256 7.81 -15.16 -13.98
CA PHE A 256 6.40 -14.96 -14.22
C PHE A 256 5.88 -15.85 -15.35
N PHE A 257 4.57 -16.01 -15.35
CA PHE A 257 3.82 -16.68 -16.42
C PHE A 257 2.92 -15.68 -17.09
N ARG A 258 2.90 -15.67 -18.41
CA ARG A 258 1.93 -14.88 -19.16
C ARG A 258 0.74 -15.77 -19.50
N ILE A 259 -0.39 -15.52 -18.86
CA ILE A 259 -1.64 -16.24 -19.10
C ILE A 259 -2.63 -15.23 -19.66
N LYS A 260 -2.98 -15.35 -20.93
CA LYS A 260 -3.62 -14.29 -21.69
C LYS A 260 -2.79 -13.01 -21.61
N ASP A 261 -3.37 -11.88 -21.20
CA ASP A 261 -2.68 -10.59 -21.11
C ASP A 261 -2.18 -10.25 -19.69
N VAL A 262 -2.28 -11.21 -18.75
CA VAL A 262 -1.91 -11.01 -17.35
C VAL A 262 -0.60 -11.69 -17.04
N LYS A 263 0.29 -11.02 -16.29
CA LYS A 263 1.47 -11.59 -15.67
C LYS A 263 1.12 -12.19 -14.31
N TYR A 264 1.53 -13.43 -14.10
CA TYR A 264 1.40 -14.13 -12.82
C TYR A 264 2.79 -14.41 -12.29
N TYR A 265 3.14 -13.80 -11.18
CA TYR A 265 4.46 -13.92 -10.56
C TYR A 265 4.52 -15.08 -9.58
N CYS A 266 5.62 -15.83 -9.61
CA CYS A 266 5.95 -16.84 -8.61
C CYS A 266 6.94 -16.24 -7.62
N PHE A 267 6.49 -16.00 -6.38
CA PHE A 267 7.36 -15.43 -5.33
C PHE A 267 8.17 -16.50 -4.59
N ASP A 268 7.83 -17.78 -4.74
CA ASP A 268 8.64 -18.89 -4.20
C ASP A 268 9.92 -19.11 -5.04
N ARG A 269 11.02 -18.54 -4.55
CA ARG A 269 12.34 -18.66 -5.19
C ARG A 269 12.96 -20.04 -5.07
N SER A 270 12.43 -20.93 -4.24
CA SER A 270 12.94 -22.29 -4.03
C SER A 270 12.51 -23.24 -5.15
N ILE A 271 11.58 -22.82 -6.02
CA ILE A 271 11.12 -23.60 -7.17
C ILE A 271 11.87 -23.15 -8.41
N ASP A 272 12.78 -24.01 -8.91
CA ASP A 272 13.56 -23.78 -10.13
C ASP A 272 13.13 -24.73 -11.27
N HIS A 273 11.88 -24.64 -11.67
CA HIS A 273 11.35 -25.36 -12.83
C HIS A 273 11.04 -24.38 -13.98
N LYS A 274 11.24 -24.86 -15.23
CA LYS A 274 10.91 -24.08 -16.43
C LYS A 274 9.44 -24.21 -16.82
N THR A 275 8.85 -25.40 -16.58
CA THR A 275 7.47 -25.70 -16.96
C THR A 275 6.64 -26.00 -15.72
N PHE A 276 5.47 -25.40 -15.64
CA PHE A 276 4.49 -25.63 -14.60
C PHE A 276 3.19 -26.10 -15.21
N GLN A 277 2.53 -27.03 -14.53
CA GLN A 277 1.13 -27.32 -14.77
C GLN A 277 0.31 -26.32 -13.97
N VAL A 278 -0.51 -25.50 -14.63
CA VAL A 278 -1.24 -24.40 -14.00
C VAL A 278 -2.73 -24.65 -14.12
N TYR A 279 -3.45 -24.54 -13.01
CA TYR A 279 -4.89 -24.39 -13.02
C TYR A 279 -5.26 -22.97 -13.45
N ASN A 280 -5.75 -22.83 -14.66
CA ASN A 280 -5.99 -21.54 -15.29
C ASN A 280 -7.49 -21.25 -15.50
N ARG A 281 -8.26 -21.21 -14.44
CA ARG A 281 -9.64 -20.75 -14.47
C ARG A 281 -9.83 -19.58 -13.53
N ALA A 282 -10.56 -18.57 -13.99
CA ALA A 282 -10.89 -17.40 -13.20
C ALA A 282 -11.86 -17.77 -12.06
N PHE A 283 -11.62 -17.22 -10.87
CA PHE A 283 -12.64 -17.16 -9.83
C PHE A 283 -13.52 -15.93 -10.06
N PRO A 284 -14.83 -15.99 -9.76
CA PRO A 284 -15.70 -14.84 -9.98
C PRO A 284 -15.23 -13.57 -9.27
N LYS A 285 -15.24 -12.42 -9.97
CA LYS A 285 -14.91 -11.09 -9.43
C LYS A 285 -13.45 -10.90 -8.95
N GLU A 286 -12.53 -11.79 -9.36
CA GLU A 286 -11.12 -11.63 -9.02
C GLU A 286 -10.51 -10.35 -9.60
N LYS A 287 -9.58 -9.71 -8.85
CA LYS A 287 -8.83 -8.51 -9.22
C LYS A 287 -7.33 -8.73 -9.05
N LEU A 288 -6.54 -8.01 -9.83
CA LEU A 288 -5.09 -8.05 -9.73
C LEU A 288 -4.59 -7.46 -8.42
N MET A 289 -3.45 -7.95 -7.94
CA MET A 289 -2.74 -7.39 -6.80
C MET A 289 -2.08 -6.08 -7.21
N GLY A 290 -2.32 -5.01 -6.45
CA GLY A 290 -1.60 -3.75 -6.53
C GLY A 290 -0.32 -3.73 -5.70
N LEU A 291 0.54 -2.76 -5.98
CA LEU A 291 1.76 -2.50 -5.18
C LEU A 291 1.70 -1.16 -4.43
N ASP A 292 0.53 -0.52 -4.38
CA ASP A 292 0.35 0.69 -3.57
C ASP A 292 0.73 0.41 -2.12
N MET A 293 1.59 1.28 -1.56
CA MET A 293 2.02 1.15 -0.18
C MET A 293 1.04 1.85 0.76
N SER A 294 0.49 1.10 1.72
CA SER A 294 -0.11 1.65 2.93
C SER A 294 0.98 1.83 4.00
N GLN A 295 0.62 2.37 5.15
CA GLN A 295 1.50 2.40 6.32
C GLN A 295 1.12 1.27 7.28
N PRO A 296 1.78 0.10 7.20
CA PRO A 296 1.46 -1.01 8.08
C PRO A 296 1.70 -0.66 9.55
N GLN A 297 0.72 -0.95 10.38
CA GLN A 297 0.77 -0.75 11.84
C GLN A 297 1.41 -1.98 12.49
N LEU A 298 2.74 -2.03 12.47
CA LEU A 298 3.53 -3.13 12.99
C LEU A 298 4.03 -2.83 14.40
N ALA A 299 4.27 -3.87 15.20
CA ALA A 299 4.87 -3.73 16.52
C ALA A 299 6.18 -2.93 16.44
N VAL A 300 6.36 -2.02 17.37
CA VAL A 300 7.50 -1.12 17.36
C VAL A 300 8.76 -1.82 17.83
N LYS A 301 9.78 -1.83 16.96
CA LYS A 301 11.17 -2.14 17.31
C LYS A 301 12.00 -0.93 16.90
N ALA A 302 12.26 -0.05 17.86
CA ALA A 302 12.96 1.20 17.59
C ALA A 302 14.38 0.96 17.05
N THR A 303 14.74 1.68 15.99
CA THR A 303 16.12 1.72 15.48
C THR A 303 17.02 2.54 16.40
N LYS A 304 18.33 2.48 16.18
CA LYS A 304 19.25 3.43 16.80
C LYS A 304 18.92 4.85 16.29
N PRO A 305 18.91 5.86 17.18
CA PRO A 305 18.72 7.25 16.78
C PRO A 305 19.78 7.69 15.77
N ARG A 306 19.34 8.37 14.71
CA ARG A 306 20.22 8.97 13.69
C ARG A 306 19.97 10.47 13.62
N THR A 307 21.01 11.27 13.70
CA THR A 307 20.90 12.72 13.54
C THR A 307 21.16 13.09 12.07
N ILE A 308 20.22 13.81 11.49
CA ILE A 308 20.25 14.33 10.12
C ILE A 308 20.21 15.86 10.22
N GLN A 309 21.08 16.57 9.49
CA GLN A 309 21.20 18.02 9.57
C GLN A 309 21.58 18.62 8.22
N SER A 310 20.88 19.68 7.84
CA SER A 310 21.27 20.52 6.70
C SER A 310 22.63 21.19 6.98
N LYS A 311 23.52 21.17 5.98
CA LYS A 311 24.83 21.84 6.11
C LYS A 311 24.70 23.37 6.04
N GLN A 312 23.79 23.89 5.22
CA GLN A 312 23.58 25.35 5.04
C GLN A 312 22.60 25.89 6.11
N PHE A 313 21.50 25.20 6.37
CA PHE A 313 20.48 25.63 7.31
C PHE A 313 20.55 24.77 8.59
N THR A 314 21.54 25.07 9.43
CA THR A 314 21.88 24.24 10.60
C THR A 314 20.75 24.07 11.61
N GLN A 315 19.74 24.95 11.60
CA GLN A 315 18.50 24.82 12.39
C GLN A 315 17.60 23.69 11.90
N ALA A 316 17.72 23.27 10.62
CA ALA A 316 17.06 22.07 10.10
C ALA A 316 17.87 20.84 10.51
N LYS A 317 17.70 20.44 11.75
CA LYS A 317 18.38 19.30 12.40
C LYS A 317 17.36 18.47 13.16
N ALA A 318 17.32 17.18 12.89
CA ALA A 318 16.44 16.24 13.56
C ALA A 318 17.21 14.99 14.00
N THR A 319 16.79 14.39 15.11
CA THR A 319 17.23 13.04 15.48
C THR A 319 16.09 12.09 15.23
N VAL A 320 16.23 11.24 14.21
CA VAL A 320 15.19 10.36 13.71
C VAL A 320 15.32 8.98 14.35
N VAL A 321 14.19 8.44 14.76
CA VAL A 321 14.03 7.05 15.21
C VAL A 321 12.95 6.40 14.37
N LEU A 322 13.20 5.20 13.86
CA LEU A 322 12.30 4.48 12.96
C LEU A 322 11.90 3.13 13.56
N ASN A 323 10.89 2.50 12.95
CA ASN A 323 10.51 1.15 13.32
C ASN A 323 11.25 0.12 12.45
N GLN A 324 12.16 -0.65 13.03
CA GLN A 324 12.92 -1.69 12.33
C GLN A 324 12.02 -2.73 11.67
N ASN A 325 10.90 -3.10 12.30
CA ASN A 325 9.97 -4.07 11.72
C ASN A 325 9.31 -3.54 10.43
N LEU A 326 9.08 -2.23 10.35
CA LEU A 326 8.58 -1.58 9.13
C LEU A 326 9.67 -1.54 8.04
N ILE A 327 10.92 -1.25 8.40
CA ILE A 327 12.05 -1.33 7.45
C ILE A 327 12.20 -2.76 6.92
N ASP A 328 12.12 -3.77 7.80
CA ASP A 328 12.19 -5.18 7.41
C ASP A 328 11.04 -5.56 6.46
N PHE A 329 9.84 -5.00 6.68
CA PHE A 329 8.71 -5.16 5.78
C PHE A 329 8.97 -4.52 4.40
N TYR A 330 9.44 -3.27 4.34
CA TYR A 330 9.78 -2.60 3.07
C TYR A 330 10.86 -3.37 2.30
N ASN A 331 11.84 -3.94 2.99
CA ASN A 331 12.86 -4.81 2.38
C ASN A 331 12.29 -6.06 1.70
N SER A 332 11.10 -6.50 2.08
CA SER A 332 10.41 -7.64 1.47
C SER A 332 9.60 -7.26 0.22
N CYS A 333 9.31 -5.98 0.03
CA CYS A 333 8.47 -5.52 -1.07
C CYS A 333 9.09 -5.83 -2.43
N PRO A 334 8.29 -6.25 -3.42
CA PRO A 334 8.77 -6.46 -4.76
C PRO A 334 9.28 -5.17 -5.39
N ILE A 335 10.46 -5.23 -5.98
CA ILE A 335 11.02 -4.09 -6.70
C ILE A 335 10.27 -3.88 -8.01
N ASN A 336 9.88 -2.65 -8.26
CA ASN A 336 9.23 -2.20 -9.48
C ASN A 336 9.84 -0.86 -9.94
N SER A 337 9.50 -0.40 -11.15
CA SER A 337 9.97 0.88 -11.71
C SER A 337 8.90 1.95 -11.75
N GLU A 338 7.85 1.82 -10.97
CA GLU A 338 6.74 2.75 -10.95
C GLU A 338 6.97 3.81 -9.88
N TRP A 339 7.66 4.89 -10.25
CA TRP A 339 8.02 5.99 -9.34
C TRP A 339 6.81 6.57 -8.58
N GLU A 340 5.63 6.52 -9.21
CA GLU A 340 4.37 6.95 -8.61
C GLU A 340 4.08 6.22 -7.29
N LEU A 341 4.30 4.91 -7.23
CA LEU A 341 4.01 4.09 -6.04
C LEU A 341 4.88 4.50 -4.85
N TYR A 342 6.16 4.75 -5.08
CA TYR A 342 7.08 5.21 -4.04
C TYR A 342 6.77 6.65 -3.61
N SER A 343 6.42 7.52 -4.56
CA SER A 343 6.14 8.93 -4.31
C SER A 343 4.81 9.17 -3.58
N LYS A 344 3.83 8.30 -3.74
CA LYS A 344 2.58 8.33 -2.98
C LYS A 344 2.77 7.93 -1.51
N ALA A 345 3.80 7.17 -1.21
CA ALA A 345 4.06 6.74 0.15
C ALA A 345 4.33 7.93 1.07
N SER A 346 3.84 7.84 2.29
CA SER A 346 4.03 8.81 3.36
C SER A 346 5.07 8.29 4.35
N LEU A 347 5.69 9.16 5.13
CA LEU A 347 6.48 8.74 6.28
C LEU A 347 5.59 8.06 7.33
N SER A 348 6.13 7.09 8.06
CA SER A 348 5.46 6.49 9.21
C SER A 348 5.23 7.51 10.33
N ASP A 349 4.26 7.26 11.20
CA ASP A 349 3.98 8.16 12.33
C ASP A 349 5.22 8.34 13.22
N MET A 350 5.95 7.26 13.48
CA MET A 350 7.19 7.32 14.26
C MET A 350 8.28 8.18 13.61
N ALA A 351 8.42 8.11 12.29
CA ALA A 351 9.31 8.98 11.53
C ALA A 351 8.85 10.44 11.60
N LYS A 352 7.55 10.70 11.39
CA LYS A 352 6.94 12.04 11.49
C LYS A 352 7.13 12.65 12.87
N ASP A 353 6.85 11.92 13.93
CA ASP A 353 6.98 12.39 15.31
C ASP A 353 8.42 12.81 15.66
N SER A 354 9.40 12.11 15.09
CA SER A 354 10.81 12.42 15.33
C SER A 354 11.40 13.49 14.41
N LEU A 355 10.88 13.64 13.18
CA LEU A 355 11.41 14.53 12.15
C LEU A 355 10.66 15.86 12.05
N TYR A 356 9.32 15.82 11.98
CA TYR A 356 8.50 16.98 11.63
C TYR A 356 8.55 18.14 12.62
N PRO A 357 8.60 17.95 13.95
CA PRO A 357 8.70 19.08 14.88
C PRO A 357 9.92 19.96 14.60
N ALA A 358 11.05 19.34 14.29
CA ALA A 358 12.28 20.07 13.98
C ALA A 358 12.20 20.81 12.65
N LEU A 359 11.71 20.16 11.58
CA LEU A 359 11.58 20.77 10.27
C LEU A 359 10.51 21.88 10.26
N ARG A 360 9.34 21.66 10.89
CA ARG A 360 8.31 22.71 11.05
C ARG A 360 8.85 23.93 11.76
N LYS A 361 9.64 23.74 12.82
CA LYS A 361 10.32 24.85 13.51
C LYS A 361 11.30 25.58 12.58
N ALA A 362 12.05 24.86 11.74
CA ALA A 362 13.03 25.44 10.83
C ALA A 362 12.38 26.29 9.73
N ILE A 363 11.18 25.92 9.26
CA ILE A 363 10.45 26.63 8.19
C ILE A 363 9.40 27.62 8.72
N ALA A 364 9.15 27.67 10.03
CA ALA A 364 8.12 28.54 10.60
C ALA A 364 8.39 30.03 10.28
N GLY A 365 7.35 30.73 9.79
CA GLY A 365 7.42 32.14 9.44
C GLY A 365 8.25 32.46 8.20
N LYS A 366 8.61 31.46 7.39
CA LYS A 366 9.32 31.63 6.13
C LYS A 366 8.34 31.76 4.97
N THR A 367 8.78 32.42 3.86
CA THR A 367 8.06 32.36 2.58
C THR A 367 8.12 30.94 2.03
N GLN A 368 7.26 30.59 1.08
CA GLN A 368 7.31 29.26 0.43
C GLN A 368 8.69 28.98 -0.18
N THR A 369 9.27 29.98 -0.86
CA THR A 369 10.63 29.89 -1.43
C THR A 369 11.67 29.56 -0.37
N GLN A 370 11.68 30.28 0.76
CA GLN A 370 12.62 30.04 1.85
C GLN A 370 12.42 28.69 2.51
N ALA A 371 11.17 28.30 2.76
CA ALA A 371 10.83 27.00 3.36
C ALA A 371 11.26 25.85 2.46
N ALA A 372 10.96 25.93 1.16
CA ALA A 372 11.35 24.91 0.19
C ALA A 372 12.89 24.79 0.09
N ASN A 373 13.64 25.89 0.08
CA ASN A 373 15.12 25.85 0.07
C ASN A 373 15.69 25.20 1.35
N ILE A 374 15.06 25.42 2.51
CA ILE A 374 15.46 24.76 3.75
C ILE A 374 15.27 23.24 3.64
N LEU A 375 14.09 22.79 3.17
CA LEU A 375 13.81 21.37 2.98
C LEU A 375 14.67 20.76 1.88
N LEU A 376 14.88 21.48 0.77
CA LEU A 376 15.73 21.05 -0.33
C LEU A 376 17.15 20.81 0.15
N ASN A 377 17.75 21.78 0.83
CA ASN A 377 19.11 21.65 1.33
C ASN A 377 19.23 20.60 2.45
N PHE A 378 18.19 20.40 3.26
CA PHE A 378 18.14 19.31 4.23
C PHE A 378 18.28 17.95 3.54
N VAL A 379 17.57 17.72 2.42
CA VAL A 379 17.69 16.47 1.65
C VAL A 379 19.00 16.41 0.89
N GLN A 380 19.44 17.51 0.25
CA GLN A 380 20.70 17.58 -0.49
C GLN A 380 21.93 17.24 0.36
N THR A 381 21.96 17.66 1.63
CA THR A 381 23.20 17.67 2.42
C THR A 381 23.12 16.87 3.72
N GLY A 382 21.93 16.45 4.12
CA GLY A 382 21.71 15.66 5.34
C GLY A 382 22.06 14.19 5.17
N PHE A 383 22.24 13.73 3.94
CA PHE A 383 22.53 12.34 3.59
C PHE A 383 23.80 12.25 2.74
N ASP A 384 24.54 11.16 2.92
CA ASP A 384 25.63 10.83 2.02
C ASP A 384 25.04 10.30 0.69
N TYR A 385 25.83 10.38 -0.39
CA TYR A 385 25.42 9.92 -1.70
C TYR A 385 26.13 8.63 -2.06
N ALA A 386 25.39 7.63 -2.47
CA ALA A 386 25.88 6.49 -3.21
C ALA A 386 24.77 5.99 -4.12
N THR A 387 25.13 5.50 -5.30
CA THR A 387 24.16 4.86 -6.17
C THR A 387 23.71 3.53 -5.57
N ASP A 388 22.52 3.08 -5.93
CA ASP A 388 22.00 1.76 -5.54
C ASP A 388 22.94 0.62 -5.92
N GLN A 389 23.60 0.72 -7.08
CA GLN A 389 24.62 -0.23 -7.49
C GLN A 389 25.80 -0.31 -6.50
N GLN A 390 26.18 0.81 -5.91
CA GLN A 390 27.26 0.86 -4.90
C GLN A 390 26.78 0.33 -3.54
N GLN A 391 25.53 0.63 -3.16
CA GLN A 391 24.97 0.28 -1.86
C GLN A 391 24.39 -1.13 -1.81
N PHE A 392 23.63 -1.55 -2.82
CA PHE A 392 22.87 -2.80 -2.85
C PHE A 392 23.35 -3.79 -3.93
N GLY A 393 24.14 -3.33 -4.90
CA GLY A 393 24.54 -4.13 -6.06
C GLY A 393 23.49 -4.25 -7.16
N TYR A 394 22.37 -3.52 -7.04
CA TYR A 394 21.27 -3.44 -8.01
C TYR A 394 20.41 -2.21 -7.71
N GLU A 395 19.66 -1.73 -8.72
CA GLU A 395 18.70 -0.62 -8.55
C GLU A 395 17.58 -1.01 -7.57
N ARG A 396 17.35 -0.16 -6.57
CA ARG A 396 16.39 -0.40 -5.49
C ARG A 396 15.84 0.91 -4.94
N PRO A 397 14.76 1.44 -5.50
CA PRO A 397 14.12 2.64 -4.97
C PRO A 397 13.72 2.47 -3.51
N LEU A 398 13.89 3.52 -2.72
CA LEU A 398 13.59 3.53 -1.29
C LEU A 398 12.25 4.21 -1.02
N TYR A 399 11.48 3.64 -0.10
CA TYR A 399 10.38 4.35 0.53
C TYR A 399 10.90 5.47 1.44
N PRO A 400 10.12 6.52 1.75
CA PRO A 400 10.61 7.66 2.54
C PRO A 400 11.26 7.31 3.87
N ASP A 401 10.72 6.31 4.62
CA ASP A 401 11.34 5.82 5.85
C ASP A 401 12.69 5.15 5.61
N GLU A 402 12.84 4.43 4.50
CA GLU A 402 14.10 3.79 4.13
C GLU A 402 15.17 4.81 3.79
N SER A 403 14.83 5.92 3.12
CA SER A 403 15.76 7.03 2.85
C SER A 403 16.26 7.66 4.14
N LEU A 404 15.43 7.70 5.20
CA LEU A 404 15.87 8.13 6.53
C LEU A 404 16.72 7.07 7.26
N TYR A 405 16.52 5.79 6.96
CA TYR A 405 17.18 4.66 7.62
C TYR A 405 18.57 4.37 7.04
N TYR A 406 18.68 4.25 5.71
CA TYR A 406 19.94 3.90 5.06
C TYR A 406 20.93 5.08 5.08
N PRO A 407 22.25 4.81 5.17
CA PRO A 407 23.26 5.88 5.23
C PRO A 407 23.35 6.66 3.95
N TYR A 408 23.09 6.04 2.81
CA TYR A 408 23.19 6.62 1.48
C TYR A 408 21.85 6.65 0.78
N CYS A 409 21.66 7.61 -0.11
CA CYS A 409 20.53 7.70 -1.02
C CYS A 409 20.96 8.43 -2.29
N ASP A 410 20.39 8.08 -3.43
CA ASP A 410 20.69 8.71 -4.72
C ASP A 410 19.55 9.61 -5.24
N CYS A 411 19.38 9.76 -6.55
CA CYS A 411 18.52 10.81 -7.08
C CYS A 411 17.03 10.56 -6.85
N GLU A 412 16.55 9.34 -7.07
CA GLU A 412 15.14 9.01 -6.86
C GLU A 412 14.76 9.03 -5.39
N ASP A 413 15.60 8.44 -4.53
CA ASP A 413 15.35 8.40 -3.08
C ASP A 413 15.20 9.80 -2.50
N ARG A 414 16.11 10.70 -2.88
CA ARG A 414 16.09 12.10 -2.47
C ARG A 414 14.88 12.84 -3.03
N SER A 415 14.53 12.57 -4.28
CA SER A 415 13.38 13.19 -4.92
C SER A 415 12.06 12.74 -4.29
N ILE A 416 11.91 11.45 -4.00
CA ILE A 416 10.77 10.88 -3.29
C ILE A 416 10.67 11.46 -1.88
N LEU A 417 11.76 11.51 -1.12
CA LEU A 417 11.77 12.07 0.23
C LEU A 417 11.45 13.57 0.22
N PHE A 418 12.04 14.36 -0.69
CA PHE A 418 11.76 15.77 -0.81
C PHE A 418 10.31 16.05 -1.18
N ALA A 419 9.77 15.30 -2.14
CA ALA A 419 8.36 15.38 -2.52
C ALA A 419 7.42 15.08 -1.34
N CYS A 420 7.73 14.06 -0.54
CA CYS A 420 7.01 13.74 0.67
C CYS A 420 7.03 14.91 1.68
N LEU A 421 8.20 15.47 1.95
CA LEU A 421 8.37 16.59 2.90
C LEU A 421 7.63 17.86 2.43
N VAL A 422 7.73 18.23 1.15
CA VAL A 422 7.02 19.41 0.60
C VAL A 422 5.51 19.22 0.68
N ARG A 423 5.01 18.07 0.27
CA ARG A 423 3.58 17.76 0.31
C ARG A 423 3.04 17.80 1.74
N GLU A 424 3.73 17.21 2.71
CA GLU A 424 3.20 17.06 4.08
C GLU A 424 3.49 18.24 5.00
N LEU A 425 4.57 19.00 4.77
CA LEU A 425 4.95 20.14 5.61
C LEU A 425 4.50 21.48 5.04
N MET A 426 4.38 21.59 3.71
CA MET A 426 4.02 22.83 3.03
C MET A 426 2.63 22.77 2.36
N GLY A 427 2.07 21.58 2.12
CA GLY A 427 0.78 21.39 1.44
C GLY A 427 0.81 21.81 -0.04
N LEU A 428 1.96 21.68 -0.71
CA LEU A 428 2.13 22.04 -2.11
C LEU A 428 2.12 20.82 -3.02
N ASP A 429 1.60 20.99 -4.24
CA ASP A 429 1.65 19.96 -5.28
C ASP A 429 3.09 19.78 -5.77
N VAL A 430 3.52 18.54 -5.91
CA VAL A 430 4.85 18.15 -6.39
C VAL A 430 4.72 17.10 -7.46
N VAL A 431 5.60 17.14 -8.45
CA VAL A 431 5.74 16.09 -9.46
C VAL A 431 7.20 15.63 -9.53
N LEU A 432 7.45 14.37 -9.93
CA LEU A 432 8.79 13.96 -10.31
C LEU A 432 9.03 14.25 -11.79
N LEU A 433 10.30 14.52 -12.10
CA LEU A 433 10.81 14.70 -13.45
C LEU A 433 11.77 13.54 -13.73
N ASP A 434 11.32 12.60 -14.55
CA ASP A 434 12.07 11.39 -14.91
C ASP A 434 12.85 11.62 -16.21
N TYR A 435 14.15 11.84 -16.05
CA TYR A 435 15.12 12.00 -17.13
C TYR A 435 15.80 10.64 -17.44
N PRO A 436 16.51 10.51 -18.57
CA PRO A 436 17.14 9.24 -18.94
C PRO A 436 18.13 8.66 -17.92
N ASP A 437 18.76 9.51 -17.12
CA ASP A 437 19.82 9.15 -16.16
C ASP A 437 19.68 9.86 -14.81
N HIS A 438 18.51 10.49 -14.56
CA HIS A 438 18.31 11.30 -13.36
C HIS A 438 16.83 11.47 -13.02
N ILE A 439 16.52 11.48 -11.73
CA ILE A 439 15.19 11.86 -11.20
C ILE A 439 15.35 13.14 -10.39
N SER A 440 14.54 14.15 -10.71
CA SER A 440 14.39 15.36 -9.92
C SER A 440 12.93 15.67 -9.63
N THR A 441 12.64 16.86 -9.10
CA THR A 441 11.27 17.27 -8.74
C THR A 441 10.93 18.64 -9.30
N ALA A 442 9.62 18.93 -9.38
CA ALA A 442 9.14 20.28 -9.56
C ALA A 442 7.94 20.54 -8.64
N VAL A 443 7.88 21.74 -8.06
CA VAL A 443 6.90 22.15 -7.05
C VAL A 443 6.01 23.25 -7.59
N CYS A 444 4.70 23.12 -7.39
CA CYS A 444 3.71 24.14 -7.71
C CYS A 444 3.57 25.12 -6.53
N PHE A 445 4.24 26.28 -6.62
CA PHE A 445 4.14 27.32 -5.63
C PHE A 445 2.90 28.20 -5.85
N THR A 446 2.34 28.74 -4.78
CA THR A 446 1.30 29.78 -4.85
C THR A 446 1.89 31.20 -4.92
N GLU A 447 3.20 31.33 -4.61
CA GLU A 447 3.99 32.55 -4.77
C GLU A 447 4.60 32.60 -6.18
N ASP A 448 4.93 33.79 -6.70
CA ASP A 448 5.68 33.91 -7.96
C ASP A 448 7.16 33.60 -7.71
N VAL A 449 7.52 32.35 -8.03
CA VAL A 449 8.90 31.85 -7.90
C VAL A 449 9.59 31.87 -9.26
N LYS A 450 10.76 32.45 -9.33
CA LYS A 450 11.61 32.46 -10.54
C LYS A 450 12.44 31.17 -10.60
N GLY A 451 12.78 30.76 -11.80
CA GLY A 451 13.64 29.61 -12.07
C GLY A 451 13.17 28.80 -13.25
N ASP A 452 13.85 27.71 -13.53
CA ASP A 452 13.44 26.73 -14.54
C ASP A 452 12.08 26.13 -14.14
N PHE A 453 11.17 25.98 -15.08
CA PHE A 453 9.80 25.59 -14.80
C PHE A 453 9.17 24.78 -15.92
N LEU A 454 8.14 24.04 -15.60
CA LEU A 454 7.24 23.44 -16.58
C LEU A 454 5.81 23.90 -16.33
N MET A 455 4.99 23.83 -17.38
CA MET A 455 3.56 24.09 -17.30
C MET A 455 2.80 22.77 -17.40
N LEU A 456 2.01 22.47 -16.38
CA LEU A 456 1.17 21.29 -16.32
C LEU A 456 -0.25 21.72 -15.94
N GLU A 457 -1.25 21.43 -16.78
CA GLU A 457 -2.67 21.78 -16.54
C GLU A 457 -2.87 23.26 -16.13
N ASN A 458 -2.17 24.18 -16.81
CA ASN A 458 -2.16 25.62 -16.53
C ASN A 458 -1.56 26.04 -15.18
N LYS A 459 -0.90 25.12 -14.46
CA LYS A 459 -0.14 25.42 -13.24
C LYS A 459 1.36 25.45 -13.56
N LYS A 460 2.08 26.40 -12.95
CA LYS A 460 3.54 26.51 -13.05
C LYS A 460 4.19 25.66 -11.97
N TYR A 461 5.00 24.71 -12.36
CA TYR A 461 5.83 23.89 -11.48
C TYR A 461 7.29 24.31 -11.65
N VAL A 462 7.94 24.72 -10.58
CA VAL A 462 9.32 25.20 -10.55
C VAL A 462 10.26 24.07 -10.16
N ALA A 463 11.35 23.89 -10.92
CA ALA A 463 12.34 22.83 -10.70
C ALA A 463 12.96 22.90 -9.30
N CYS A 464 13.08 21.75 -8.66
CA CYS A 464 13.73 21.57 -7.37
C CYS A 464 14.53 20.26 -7.44
N ASP A 465 15.86 20.36 -7.42
CA ASP A 465 16.70 19.17 -7.59
C ASP A 465 17.42 18.78 -6.29
N PRO A 466 16.94 17.73 -5.59
CA PRO A 466 17.53 17.31 -4.33
C PRO A 466 18.90 16.65 -4.46
N THR A 467 19.37 16.43 -5.70
CA THR A 467 20.67 15.81 -5.97
C THR A 467 21.68 16.81 -6.55
N TYR A 468 21.21 17.99 -6.99
CA TYR A 468 22.08 19.06 -7.42
C TYR A 468 22.53 19.88 -6.19
N ILE A 469 23.66 19.47 -5.60
CA ILE A 469 24.09 19.95 -4.29
C ILE A 469 24.44 21.45 -4.31
N GLY A 470 23.77 22.18 -3.42
CA GLY A 470 23.94 23.64 -3.28
C GLY A 470 23.09 24.47 -4.24
N ALA A 471 22.32 23.83 -5.11
CA ALA A 471 21.34 24.53 -5.94
C ALA A 471 20.12 24.93 -5.09
N ASP A 472 19.65 26.15 -5.32
CA ASP A 472 18.36 26.62 -4.81
C ASP A 472 17.20 26.13 -5.70
N ILE A 473 15.96 26.31 -5.23
CA ILE A 473 14.77 26.08 -6.06
C ILE A 473 14.85 26.94 -7.33
N GLY A 474 14.34 26.37 -8.43
CA GLY A 474 14.41 27.01 -9.75
C GLY A 474 15.71 26.74 -10.52
N MET A 475 16.61 25.94 -9.98
CA MET A 475 17.86 25.58 -10.66
C MET A 475 17.83 24.12 -11.08
N SER A 476 17.92 23.87 -12.39
CA SER A 476 18.12 22.51 -12.96
C SER A 476 19.60 22.29 -13.24
N MET A 477 20.06 21.03 -13.14
CA MET A 477 21.41 20.68 -13.59
C MET A 477 21.59 21.06 -15.05
N PRO A 478 22.71 21.70 -15.42
CA PRO A 478 22.97 22.11 -16.82
C PRO A 478 22.90 20.95 -17.81
N SER A 479 23.33 19.77 -17.39
CA SER A 479 23.27 18.55 -18.22
C SER A 479 21.84 18.07 -18.51
N MET A 480 20.87 18.40 -17.66
CA MET A 480 19.46 17.99 -17.81
C MET A 480 18.66 18.93 -18.73
N ARG A 481 19.10 20.19 -18.91
CA ARG A 481 18.39 21.18 -19.74
C ARG A 481 18.22 20.80 -21.22
N LYS A 482 18.98 19.83 -21.70
CA LYS A 482 18.88 19.29 -23.07
C LYS A 482 17.84 18.19 -23.25
N TYR A 483 17.26 17.69 -22.16
CA TYR A 483 16.28 16.61 -22.18
C TYR A 483 14.89 17.12 -21.86
N SER A 484 13.90 16.39 -22.36
CA SER A 484 12.50 16.53 -21.98
C SER A 484 12.15 15.36 -21.04
N PRO A 485 11.96 15.60 -19.73
CA PRO A 485 11.62 14.52 -18.80
C PRO A 485 10.18 14.02 -18.99
N ALA A 486 9.94 12.77 -18.65
CA ALA A 486 8.60 12.31 -18.36
C ALA A 486 8.14 12.91 -17.01
N VAL A 487 6.88 13.32 -16.92
CA VAL A 487 6.31 13.89 -15.69
C VAL A 487 5.52 12.81 -14.96
N VAL A 488 5.93 12.50 -13.73
CA VAL A 488 5.24 11.56 -12.85
C VAL A 488 4.40 12.35 -11.85
N THR A 489 3.08 12.19 -11.95
CA THR A 489 2.09 12.77 -11.01
C THR A 489 1.63 11.71 -10.00
N PHE A 490 1.28 12.10 -8.75
CA PHE A 490 0.88 11.15 -7.69
C PHE A 490 -0.01 11.80 -6.61
#